data_22f150565c5835025111c402555d915c
#
_entry.id   22f150565c5835025111c402555d915c
#
_cell.length_a   1.000
_cell.length_b   1.000
_cell.length_c   1.000
_cell.angle_alpha   90.00
_cell.angle_beta   90.00
_cell.angle_gamma   90.00
#
_symmetry.space_group_name_H-M   'P 1'
#
loop_
_entity.id
_entity.type
_entity.pdbx_description
1 polymer ?
#
loop_
_entity_poly.entity_id
_entity_poly.type
_entity_poly.pdbx_seq_one_letter_code
_entity_poly.pdbx_strand_id
1 'polypeptide(L)'
;MAQQHFIFDGTAGNFAELVRANSDKGPVLVHFWAPYAGPSFKLYGVLEEVAKAMSGRFLLVNVNVEKEKALAQEFSIASVPTLKLFRRGEVVETLYGPQPKDDIRRMIERFLPRESDEVMVAALKQYNAGETERCFTALAQAALDDPDNLRIPLTLAKLLVREDRQDDALRLLDSLPREARADPDIANLHTHLQFMQVAMAAPSRAALEESLEQEEDLAKRHQLAALYLMDDNYQGALDQLFAILQTDREFRDDLGRRGMLAIFHLLRDQGDLVTHYRKKLFRALH
;
A
#
# COMPACT_ATOMS: atom_id res chain seq x y z
N MET A 1 3.64 27.17 -31.38
CA MET A 1 3.92 26.08 -30.43
C MET A 1 2.60 25.75 -29.76
N ALA A 2 2.11 24.51 -29.94
CA ALA A 2 0.86 24.10 -29.29
C ALA A 2 1.05 24.14 -27.79
N GLN A 3 0.26 24.92 -27.08
CA GLN A 3 0.20 24.92 -25.63
C GLN A 3 -0.09 23.50 -25.17
N GLN A 4 0.81 22.92 -24.37
CA GLN A 4 0.62 21.59 -23.81
C GLN A 4 -0.45 21.71 -22.73
N HIS A 5 -1.66 21.27 -23.01
CA HIS A 5 -2.84 21.38 -22.16
C HIS A 5 -2.77 20.59 -20.83
N PHE A 6 -1.60 20.09 -20.41
CA PHE A 6 -1.42 19.28 -19.20
C PHE A 6 -0.24 19.71 -18.30
N ILE A 7 0.42 20.85 -18.62
CA ILE A 7 1.48 21.46 -17.81
C ILE A 7 1.06 22.88 -17.45
N PHE A 8 1.01 23.20 -16.18
CA PHE A 8 0.50 24.47 -15.67
C PHE A 8 1.39 25.04 -14.57
N ASP A 9 1.29 26.37 -14.36
CA ASP A 9 1.83 27.03 -13.19
C ASP A 9 0.76 27.14 -12.10
N GLY A 10 1.08 26.61 -10.92
CA GLY A 10 0.21 26.64 -9.74
C GLY A 10 0.46 27.88 -8.90
N THR A 11 -0.62 28.56 -8.56
CA THR A 11 -0.66 29.70 -7.65
C THR A 11 -1.68 29.49 -6.55
N ALA A 12 -1.59 30.22 -5.44
CA ALA A 12 -2.61 30.16 -4.39
C ALA A 12 -4.04 30.38 -4.92
N GLY A 13 -4.19 31.22 -5.97
CA GLY A 13 -5.49 31.52 -6.56
C GLY A 13 -6.11 30.41 -7.41
N ASN A 14 -5.30 29.54 -8.03
CA ASN A 14 -5.80 28.48 -8.92
C ASN A 14 -5.59 27.05 -8.37
N PHE A 15 -4.89 26.89 -7.26
CA PHE A 15 -4.50 25.58 -6.73
C PHE A 15 -5.70 24.68 -6.41
N ALA A 16 -6.74 25.25 -5.82
CA ALA A 16 -7.94 24.48 -5.46
C ALA A 16 -8.61 23.83 -6.68
N GLU A 17 -8.76 24.59 -7.77
CA GLU A 17 -9.37 24.08 -9.00
C GLU A 17 -8.38 23.21 -9.79
N LEU A 18 -7.16 23.72 -9.99
CA LEU A 18 -6.15 23.09 -10.85
C LEU A 18 -5.61 21.78 -10.27
N VAL A 19 -5.42 21.71 -8.93
CA VAL A 19 -4.85 20.55 -8.28
C VAL A 19 -5.92 19.72 -7.57
N ARG A 20 -6.63 20.29 -6.58
CA ARG A 20 -7.56 19.51 -5.77
C ARG A 20 -8.72 18.96 -6.59
N ALA A 21 -9.47 19.80 -7.30
CA ALA A 21 -10.62 19.36 -8.08
C ALA A 21 -10.26 18.44 -9.26
N ASN A 22 -9.15 18.72 -9.97
CA ASN A 22 -8.72 17.83 -11.05
C ASN A 22 -8.15 16.50 -10.57
N SER A 23 -7.65 16.42 -9.32
CA SER A 23 -7.18 15.16 -8.76
C SER A 23 -8.29 14.14 -8.51
N ASP A 24 -9.56 14.52 -8.58
CA ASP A 24 -10.71 13.61 -8.61
C ASP A 24 -10.80 12.83 -9.92
N LYS A 25 -10.42 13.46 -11.02
CA LYS A 25 -10.48 12.87 -12.37
C LYS A 25 -9.27 12.02 -12.70
N GLY A 26 -8.08 12.46 -12.29
CA GLY A 26 -6.80 11.81 -12.57
C GLY A 26 -5.71 12.27 -11.62
N PRO A 27 -4.51 11.66 -11.64
CA PRO A 27 -3.41 12.11 -10.81
C PRO A 27 -2.93 13.50 -11.24
N VAL A 28 -2.59 14.33 -10.25
CA VAL A 28 -1.98 15.65 -10.43
C VAL A 28 -0.64 15.65 -9.71
N LEU A 29 0.44 15.78 -10.46
CA LEU A 29 1.79 15.88 -9.91
C LEU A 29 2.14 17.36 -9.70
N VAL A 30 2.37 17.75 -8.46
CA VAL A 30 2.80 19.09 -8.09
C VAL A 30 4.30 19.10 -7.84
N HIS A 31 5.01 19.92 -8.60
CA HIS A 31 6.44 20.18 -8.47
C HIS A 31 6.68 21.50 -7.72
N PHE A 32 7.06 21.40 -6.46
CA PHE A 32 7.52 22.55 -5.69
C PHE A 32 8.99 22.81 -6.00
N TRP A 33 9.28 23.98 -6.59
CA TRP A 33 10.60 24.31 -7.12
C TRP A 33 11.02 25.72 -6.81
N ALA A 34 12.32 26.03 -6.98
CA ALA A 34 12.87 27.37 -6.92
C ALA A 34 13.94 27.58 -8.00
N PRO A 35 14.03 28.80 -8.58
CA PRO A 35 14.99 29.09 -9.65
C PRO A 35 16.46 29.04 -9.20
N TYR A 36 16.74 29.31 -7.91
CA TYR A 36 18.09 29.26 -7.35
C TYR A 36 18.59 27.82 -7.12
N ALA A 37 17.69 26.84 -7.08
CA ALA A 37 18.05 25.45 -6.82
C ALA A 37 18.37 24.69 -8.12
N GLY A 38 19.64 24.54 -8.46
CA GLY A 38 20.06 23.83 -9.67
C GLY A 38 19.45 22.46 -9.89
N PRO A 39 19.29 21.61 -8.84
CA PRO A 39 18.57 20.35 -8.96
C PRO A 39 17.09 20.51 -9.35
N SER A 40 16.39 21.54 -8.87
CA SER A 40 15.00 21.85 -9.28
C SER A 40 14.90 22.15 -10.77
N PHE A 41 15.82 22.92 -11.28
CA PHE A 41 15.84 23.29 -12.70
C PHE A 41 16.08 22.07 -13.61
N LYS A 42 17.00 21.17 -13.22
CA LYS A 42 17.23 19.91 -13.95
C LYS A 42 15.99 19.03 -13.94
N LEU A 43 15.31 18.91 -12.79
CA LEU A 43 14.11 18.11 -12.66
C LEU A 43 12.94 18.64 -13.51
N TYR A 44 12.87 19.95 -13.70
CA TYR A 44 11.85 20.59 -14.55
C TYR A 44 11.82 19.98 -15.97
N GLY A 45 12.99 19.86 -16.62
CA GLY A 45 13.08 19.25 -17.95
C GLY A 45 12.67 17.77 -17.96
N VAL A 46 13.06 17.02 -16.91
CA VAL A 46 12.66 15.59 -16.77
C VAL A 46 11.15 15.46 -16.64
N LEU A 47 10.51 16.31 -15.83
CA LEU A 47 9.06 16.30 -15.63
C LEU A 47 8.29 16.66 -16.91
N GLU A 48 8.80 17.63 -17.68
CA GLU A 48 8.21 17.93 -18.99
C GLU A 48 8.29 16.77 -19.95
N GLU A 49 9.43 16.06 -19.99
CA GLU A 49 9.56 14.86 -20.82
C GLU A 49 8.59 13.76 -20.40
N VAL A 50 8.44 13.51 -19.10
CA VAL A 50 7.45 12.54 -18.58
C VAL A 50 6.04 12.93 -18.97
N ALA A 51 5.69 14.22 -18.78
CA ALA A 51 4.36 14.72 -19.10
C ALA A 51 4.04 14.57 -20.60
N LYS A 52 5.02 14.87 -21.47
CA LYS A 52 4.89 14.67 -22.92
C LYS A 52 4.73 13.19 -23.29
N ALA A 53 5.58 12.33 -22.73
CA ALA A 53 5.54 10.89 -23.01
C ALA A 53 4.21 10.25 -22.57
N MET A 54 3.62 10.73 -21.50
CA MET A 54 2.34 10.24 -20.97
C MET A 54 1.11 10.96 -21.57
N SER A 55 1.31 11.88 -22.51
CA SER A 55 0.25 12.48 -23.37
C SER A 55 -0.97 13.00 -22.60
N GLY A 56 -0.74 13.65 -21.44
CA GLY A 56 -1.83 14.24 -20.64
C GLY A 56 -2.62 13.24 -19.77
N ARG A 57 -2.12 12.02 -19.58
CA ARG A 57 -2.74 11.05 -18.65
C ARG A 57 -2.67 11.51 -17.19
N PHE A 58 -1.87 12.53 -16.89
CA PHE A 58 -1.83 13.25 -15.62
C PHE A 58 -1.61 14.74 -15.86
N LEU A 59 -1.87 15.57 -14.86
CA LEU A 59 -1.53 16.98 -14.90
C LEU A 59 -0.22 17.24 -14.14
N LEU A 60 0.66 18.04 -14.74
CA LEU A 60 1.86 18.57 -14.08
C LEU A 60 1.62 20.01 -13.69
N VAL A 61 1.78 20.33 -12.40
CA VAL A 61 1.61 21.68 -11.87
C VAL A 61 2.91 22.12 -11.20
N ASN A 62 3.52 23.19 -11.71
CA ASN A 62 4.75 23.76 -11.16
C ASN A 62 4.42 24.88 -10.18
N VAL A 63 4.87 24.77 -8.93
CA VAL A 63 4.67 25.78 -7.89
C VAL A 63 6.02 26.38 -7.50
N ASN A 64 6.22 27.66 -7.77
CA ASN A 64 7.41 28.37 -7.36
C ASN A 64 7.30 28.78 -5.88
N VAL A 65 8.12 28.17 -5.00
CA VAL A 65 8.02 28.37 -3.55
C VAL A 65 8.42 29.77 -3.08
N GLU A 66 9.18 30.53 -3.90
CA GLU A 66 9.50 31.92 -3.56
C GLU A 66 8.31 32.83 -3.75
N LYS A 67 7.51 32.58 -4.82
CA LYS A 67 6.32 33.36 -5.16
C LYS A 67 5.11 32.91 -4.33
N GLU A 68 4.96 31.61 -4.13
CA GLU A 68 3.80 30.97 -3.51
C GLU A 68 4.13 30.45 -2.10
N LYS A 69 4.58 31.36 -1.22
CA LYS A 69 4.99 31.04 0.16
C LYS A 69 3.87 30.40 0.99
N ALA A 70 2.62 30.81 0.77
CA ALA A 70 1.47 30.27 1.45
C ALA A 70 1.29 28.77 1.14
N LEU A 71 1.40 28.39 -0.15
CA LEU A 71 1.34 26.98 -0.56
C LEU A 71 2.54 26.20 -0.01
N ALA A 72 3.75 26.78 -0.03
CA ALA A 72 4.92 26.11 0.53
C ALA A 72 4.77 25.83 2.03
N GLN A 73 4.15 26.73 2.78
CA GLN A 73 3.81 26.54 4.21
C GLN A 73 2.71 25.49 4.40
N GLU A 74 1.61 25.60 3.66
CA GLU A 74 0.48 24.67 3.73
C GLU A 74 0.93 23.22 3.54
N PHE A 75 1.81 22.98 2.57
CA PHE A 75 2.31 21.63 2.26
C PHE A 75 3.63 21.29 2.96
N SER A 76 4.09 22.11 3.92
CA SER A 76 5.29 21.89 4.73
C SER A 76 6.54 21.61 3.88
N ILE A 77 6.76 22.41 2.83
CA ILE A 77 7.88 22.25 1.90
C ILE A 77 9.17 22.75 2.57
N ALA A 78 9.97 21.81 3.09
CA ALA A 78 11.24 22.10 3.76
C ALA A 78 12.43 22.21 2.79
N SER A 79 12.34 21.59 1.62
CA SER A 79 13.39 21.56 0.61
C SER A 79 12.84 21.50 -0.81
N VAL A 80 13.62 21.94 -1.78
CA VAL A 80 13.30 21.87 -3.20
C VAL A 80 14.39 21.14 -3.99
N PRO A 81 14.05 20.36 -5.02
CA PRO A 81 12.69 20.05 -5.46
C PRO A 81 11.96 19.09 -4.53
N THR A 82 10.66 19.28 -4.38
CA THR A 82 9.75 18.33 -3.76
C THR A 82 8.60 18.05 -4.72
N LEU A 83 8.29 16.77 -4.95
CA LEU A 83 7.16 16.32 -5.74
C LEU A 83 6.06 15.80 -4.82
N LYS A 84 4.82 16.25 -5.02
CA LYS A 84 3.65 15.70 -4.34
C LYS A 84 2.63 15.26 -5.37
N LEU A 85 2.20 14.00 -5.28
CA LEU A 85 1.16 13.46 -6.13
C LEU A 85 -0.19 13.57 -5.42
N PHE A 86 -1.15 14.20 -6.09
CA PHE A 86 -2.50 14.37 -5.60
C PHE A 86 -3.47 13.41 -6.28
N ARG A 87 -4.37 12.83 -5.49
CA ARG A 87 -5.50 12.02 -5.94
C ARG A 87 -6.67 12.21 -4.99
N ARG A 88 -7.86 12.49 -5.51
CA ARG A 88 -9.10 12.75 -4.73
C ARG A 88 -8.94 13.86 -3.68
N GLY A 89 -8.27 14.94 -4.06
CA GLY A 89 -8.02 16.10 -3.20
C GLY A 89 -6.88 15.96 -2.20
N GLU A 90 -6.34 14.75 -2.01
CA GLU A 90 -5.34 14.43 -0.99
C GLU A 90 -3.97 14.14 -1.60
N VAL A 91 -2.91 14.38 -0.82
CA VAL A 91 -1.54 13.96 -1.17
C VAL A 91 -1.41 12.46 -0.91
N VAL A 92 -1.19 11.69 -1.98
CA VAL A 92 -1.06 10.22 -1.90
C VAL A 92 0.39 9.76 -1.93
N GLU A 93 1.31 10.60 -2.42
CA GLU A 93 2.75 10.28 -2.49
C GLU A 93 3.58 11.56 -2.40
N THR A 94 4.78 11.48 -1.81
CA THR A 94 5.74 12.59 -1.76
C THR A 94 7.15 12.07 -2.04
N LEU A 95 7.85 12.72 -2.98
CA LEU A 95 9.26 12.46 -3.27
C LEU A 95 10.08 13.72 -3.01
N TYR A 96 11.23 13.56 -2.39
CA TYR A 96 12.14 14.64 -2.05
C TYR A 96 13.41 14.59 -2.91
N GLY A 97 13.86 15.75 -3.37
CA GLY A 97 15.06 15.88 -4.19
C GLY A 97 14.90 15.41 -5.63
N PRO A 98 16.00 15.40 -6.40
CA PRO A 98 16.00 14.92 -7.78
C PRO A 98 15.62 13.42 -7.83
N GLN A 99 14.76 13.07 -8.79
CA GLN A 99 14.28 11.70 -8.98
C GLN A 99 14.57 11.22 -10.40
N PRO A 100 14.93 9.94 -10.59
CA PRO A 100 15.01 9.34 -11.91
C PRO A 100 13.66 9.38 -12.64
N LYS A 101 13.70 9.54 -13.96
CA LYS A 101 12.51 9.58 -14.84
C LYS A 101 11.59 8.38 -14.64
N ASP A 102 12.18 7.18 -14.54
CA ASP A 102 11.42 5.94 -14.41
C ASP A 102 10.72 5.80 -13.05
N ASP A 103 11.30 6.36 -11.99
CA ASP A 103 10.67 6.34 -10.66
C ASP A 103 9.46 7.28 -10.62
N ILE A 104 9.57 8.46 -11.24
CA ILE A 104 8.46 9.39 -11.38
C ILE A 104 7.34 8.74 -12.21
N ARG A 105 7.68 8.11 -13.33
CA ARG A 105 6.72 7.44 -14.20
C ARG A 105 5.99 6.34 -13.44
N ARG A 106 6.71 5.43 -12.78
CA ARG A 106 6.12 4.34 -11.97
C ARG A 106 5.21 4.86 -10.86
N MET A 107 5.61 5.95 -10.19
CA MET A 107 4.77 6.59 -9.19
C MET A 107 3.43 7.05 -9.78
N ILE A 108 3.46 7.75 -10.92
CA ILE A 108 2.24 8.26 -11.58
C ILE A 108 1.36 7.10 -12.07
N GLU A 109 1.95 6.09 -12.69
CA GLU A 109 1.25 4.93 -13.27
C GLU A 109 0.40 4.17 -12.24
N ARG A 110 0.84 4.10 -10.99
CA ARG A 110 0.07 3.48 -9.89
C ARG A 110 -1.27 4.17 -9.62
N PHE A 111 -1.41 5.45 -9.98
CA PHE A 111 -2.59 6.25 -9.71
C PHE A 111 -3.39 6.64 -10.96
N LEU A 112 -2.97 6.18 -12.14
CA LEU A 112 -3.75 6.38 -13.36
C LEU A 112 -5.06 5.60 -13.31
N PRO A 113 -6.15 6.17 -13.83
CA PRO A 113 -7.36 5.41 -14.09
C PRO A 113 -7.07 4.27 -15.08
N ARG A 114 -7.58 3.08 -14.80
CA ARG A 114 -7.50 1.90 -15.67
C ARG A 114 -8.90 1.49 -16.06
N GLU A 115 -9.08 0.94 -17.26
CA GLU A 115 -10.37 0.38 -17.68
C GLU A 115 -10.82 -0.73 -16.70
N SER A 116 -9.89 -1.51 -16.21
CA SER A 116 -10.13 -2.54 -15.20
C SER A 116 -10.68 -1.97 -13.86
N ASP A 117 -10.42 -0.70 -13.54
CA ASP A 117 -11.03 -0.04 -12.38
C ASP A 117 -12.52 0.21 -12.56
N GLU A 118 -12.96 0.52 -13.79
CA GLU A 118 -14.39 0.67 -14.12
C GLU A 118 -15.12 -0.67 -13.99
N VAL A 119 -14.48 -1.75 -14.48
CA VAL A 119 -14.99 -3.12 -14.31
C VAL A 119 -15.09 -3.47 -12.82
N MET A 120 -14.06 -3.14 -12.03
CA MET A 120 -14.09 -3.38 -10.58
C MET A 120 -15.24 -2.61 -9.90
N VAL A 121 -15.46 -1.34 -10.26
CA VAL A 121 -16.57 -0.54 -9.71
C VAL A 121 -17.93 -1.13 -10.11
N ALA A 122 -18.09 -1.59 -11.36
CA ALA A 122 -19.32 -2.26 -11.81
C ALA A 122 -19.56 -3.57 -11.06
N ALA A 123 -18.52 -4.39 -10.87
CA ALA A 123 -18.59 -5.64 -10.11
C ALA A 123 -18.97 -5.41 -8.63
N LEU A 124 -18.42 -4.37 -8.00
CA LEU A 124 -18.81 -4.01 -6.63
C LEU A 124 -20.27 -3.57 -6.50
N LYS A 125 -20.83 -2.93 -7.53
CA LYS A 125 -22.27 -2.63 -7.57
C LYS A 125 -23.12 -3.91 -7.66
N GLN A 126 -22.68 -4.90 -8.46
CA GLN A 126 -23.34 -6.22 -8.52
C GLN A 126 -23.29 -6.93 -7.15
N TYR A 127 -22.14 -6.90 -6.48
CA TYR A 127 -22.00 -7.44 -5.11
C TYR A 127 -23.00 -6.80 -4.14
N ASN A 128 -23.10 -5.48 -4.14
CA ASN A 128 -24.04 -4.75 -3.29
C ASN A 128 -25.52 -5.01 -3.64
N ALA A 129 -25.80 -5.46 -4.86
CA ALA A 129 -27.12 -5.90 -5.30
C ALA A 129 -27.41 -7.38 -4.96
N GLY A 130 -26.48 -8.09 -4.30
CA GLY A 130 -26.62 -9.51 -3.98
C GLY A 130 -26.21 -10.47 -5.09
N GLU A 131 -25.64 -9.97 -6.19
CA GLU A 131 -25.19 -10.78 -7.33
C GLU A 131 -23.72 -11.24 -7.12
N THR A 132 -23.44 -11.89 -6.00
CA THR A 132 -22.08 -12.21 -5.52
C THR A 132 -21.25 -12.99 -6.55
N GLU A 133 -21.79 -14.07 -7.13
CA GLU A 133 -21.05 -14.91 -8.09
C GLU A 133 -20.74 -14.16 -9.41
N ARG A 134 -21.62 -13.28 -9.84
CA ARG A 134 -21.36 -12.41 -11.00
C ARG A 134 -20.23 -11.42 -10.72
N CYS A 135 -20.22 -10.83 -9.53
CA CYS A 135 -19.11 -9.98 -9.08
C CYS A 135 -17.79 -10.74 -9.11
N PHE A 136 -17.75 -11.93 -8.52
CA PHE A 136 -16.52 -12.74 -8.45
C PHE A 136 -16.01 -13.12 -9.84
N THR A 137 -16.90 -13.52 -10.73
CA THR A 137 -16.55 -13.83 -12.14
C THR A 137 -15.98 -12.61 -12.85
N ALA A 138 -16.64 -11.44 -12.70
CA ALA A 138 -16.18 -10.20 -13.33
C ALA A 138 -14.81 -9.74 -12.80
N LEU A 139 -14.58 -9.83 -11.48
CA LEU A 139 -13.29 -9.48 -10.86
C LEU A 139 -12.20 -10.48 -11.27
N ALA A 140 -12.49 -11.77 -11.31
CA ALA A 140 -11.53 -12.78 -11.74
C ALA A 140 -11.09 -12.55 -13.20
N GLN A 141 -12.05 -12.27 -14.10
CA GLN A 141 -11.75 -11.95 -15.49
C GLN A 141 -10.92 -10.67 -15.60
N ALA A 142 -11.32 -9.61 -14.90
CA ALA A 142 -10.58 -8.35 -14.90
C ALA A 142 -9.14 -8.49 -14.37
N ALA A 143 -8.90 -9.37 -13.41
CA ALA A 143 -7.55 -9.67 -12.93
C ALA A 143 -6.68 -10.41 -13.97
N LEU A 144 -7.31 -11.21 -14.85
CA LEU A 144 -6.62 -11.85 -15.97
C LEU A 144 -6.33 -10.86 -17.10
N ASP A 145 -7.25 -9.94 -17.36
CA ASP A 145 -7.14 -8.95 -18.45
C ASP A 145 -6.13 -7.82 -18.11
N ASP A 146 -5.98 -7.46 -16.81
CA ASP A 146 -5.04 -6.45 -16.32
C ASP A 146 -4.28 -6.98 -15.08
N PRO A 147 -3.32 -7.89 -15.26
CA PRO A 147 -2.59 -8.53 -14.16
C PRO A 147 -1.74 -7.56 -13.34
N ASP A 148 -1.43 -6.37 -13.88
CA ASP A 148 -0.69 -5.32 -13.17
C ASP A 148 -1.58 -4.52 -12.21
N ASN A 149 -2.91 -4.68 -12.27
CA ASN A 149 -3.82 -4.03 -11.35
C ASN A 149 -4.07 -4.88 -10.10
N LEU A 150 -3.13 -4.85 -9.19
CA LEU A 150 -3.18 -5.65 -7.95
C LEU A 150 -4.37 -5.32 -7.03
N ARG A 151 -5.06 -4.19 -7.26
CA ARG A 151 -6.28 -3.84 -6.51
C ARG A 151 -7.42 -4.81 -6.79
N ILE A 152 -7.48 -5.41 -7.99
CA ILE A 152 -8.55 -6.32 -8.35
C ILE A 152 -8.46 -7.64 -7.58
N PRO A 153 -7.34 -8.42 -7.65
CA PRO A 153 -7.23 -9.64 -6.88
C PRO A 153 -7.29 -9.39 -5.37
N LEU A 154 -6.75 -8.27 -4.88
CA LEU A 154 -6.88 -7.88 -3.47
C LEU A 154 -8.35 -7.64 -3.08
N THR A 155 -9.13 -6.97 -3.92
CA THR A 155 -10.56 -6.73 -3.69
C THR A 155 -11.34 -8.04 -3.70
N LEU A 156 -11.09 -8.91 -4.69
CA LEU A 156 -11.73 -10.23 -4.78
C LEU A 156 -11.40 -11.08 -3.54
N ALA A 157 -10.14 -11.13 -3.10
CA ALA A 157 -9.75 -11.86 -1.91
C ALA A 157 -10.48 -11.35 -0.66
N LYS A 158 -10.59 -10.01 -0.47
CA LYS A 158 -11.34 -9.41 0.64
C LYS A 158 -12.82 -9.76 0.61
N LEU A 159 -13.45 -9.80 -0.56
CA LEU A 159 -14.84 -10.18 -0.72
C LEU A 159 -15.04 -11.68 -0.44
N LEU A 160 -14.15 -12.55 -0.90
CA LEU A 160 -14.18 -13.98 -0.57
C LEU A 160 -14.12 -14.21 0.95
N VAL A 161 -13.24 -13.50 1.65
CA VAL A 161 -13.19 -13.54 3.12
C VAL A 161 -14.51 -13.11 3.75
N ARG A 162 -15.15 -12.08 3.23
CA ARG A 162 -16.44 -11.59 3.72
C ARG A 162 -17.59 -12.59 3.55
N GLU A 163 -17.47 -13.46 2.54
CA GLU A 163 -18.41 -14.56 2.26
C GLU A 163 -17.98 -15.88 2.91
N ASP A 164 -17.13 -15.86 3.94
CA ASP A 164 -16.60 -17.00 4.66
C ASP A 164 -15.86 -18.03 3.75
N ARG A 165 -15.29 -17.56 2.63
CA ARG A 165 -14.53 -18.34 1.65
C ARG A 165 -13.02 -18.12 1.77
N GLN A 166 -12.47 -18.24 2.98
CA GLN A 166 -11.06 -17.94 3.30
C GLN A 166 -10.09 -18.83 2.49
N ASP A 167 -10.44 -20.10 2.29
CA ASP A 167 -9.61 -21.04 1.52
C ASP A 167 -9.54 -20.63 0.03
N ASP A 168 -10.64 -20.10 -0.54
CA ASP A 168 -10.65 -19.57 -1.90
C ASP A 168 -9.79 -18.30 -2.00
N ALA A 169 -9.86 -17.43 -0.99
CA ALA A 169 -9.02 -16.25 -0.92
C ALA A 169 -7.53 -16.62 -0.84
N LEU A 170 -7.15 -17.58 -0.02
CA LEU A 170 -5.77 -18.07 0.06
C LEU A 170 -5.31 -18.65 -1.28
N ARG A 171 -6.11 -19.53 -1.90
CA ARG A 171 -5.79 -20.09 -3.24
C ARG A 171 -5.61 -19.01 -4.30
N LEU A 172 -6.44 -17.97 -4.29
CA LEU A 172 -6.30 -16.83 -5.18
C LEU A 172 -4.96 -16.12 -4.96
N LEU A 173 -4.63 -15.77 -3.72
CA LEU A 173 -3.39 -15.06 -3.40
C LEU A 173 -2.15 -15.91 -3.69
N ASP A 174 -2.18 -17.23 -3.44
CA ASP A 174 -1.11 -18.17 -3.78
C ASP A 174 -0.88 -18.28 -5.29
N SER A 175 -1.93 -18.13 -6.11
CA SER A 175 -1.85 -18.22 -7.55
C SER A 175 -1.22 -17.00 -8.23
N LEU A 176 -1.07 -15.89 -7.49
CA LEU A 176 -0.48 -14.66 -8.03
C LEU A 176 1.02 -14.80 -8.31
N PRO A 177 1.55 -14.12 -9.34
CA PRO A 177 2.98 -14.04 -9.60
C PRO A 177 3.77 -13.57 -8.36
N ARG A 178 5.04 -13.97 -8.27
CA ARG A 178 5.92 -13.65 -7.14
C ARG A 178 6.01 -12.15 -6.86
N GLU A 179 6.08 -11.36 -7.93
CA GLU A 179 6.15 -9.89 -7.87
C GLU A 179 4.87 -9.31 -7.25
N ALA A 180 3.72 -9.81 -7.63
CA ALA A 180 2.42 -9.41 -7.08
C ALA A 180 2.29 -9.82 -5.60
N ARG A 181 2.75 -11.02 -5.23
CA ARG A 181 2.75 -11.50 -3.83
C ARG A 181 3.69 -10.69 -2.93
N ALA A 182 4.68 -9.99 -3.51
CA ALA A 182 5.58 -9.11 -2.76
C ALA A 182 4.95 -7.73 -2.48
N ASP A 183 3.78 -7.40 -3.06
CA ASP A 183 3.03 -6.20 -2.72
C ASP A 183 2.63 -6.24 -1.24
N PRO A 184 2.86 -5.16 -0.47
CA PRO A 184 2.62 -5.15 0.98
C PRO A 184 1.17 -5.47 1.37
N ASP A 185 0.18 -4.97 0.64
CA ASP A 185 -1.24 -5.19 0.96
C ASP A 185 -1.63 -6.65 0.72
N ILE A 186 -1.13 -7.25 -0.37
CA ILE A 186 -1.35 -8.66 -0.70
C ILE A 186 -0.64 -9.57 0.32
N ALA A 187 0.63 -9.29 0.60
CA ALA A 187 1.42 -10.08 1.55
C ALA A 187 0.82 -10.04 2.97
N ASN A 188 0.33 -8.88 3.40
CA ASN A 188 -0.29 -8.72 4.72
C ASN A 188 -1.63 -9.48 4.80
N LEU A 189 -2.49 -9.36 3.77
CA LEU A 189 -3.75 -10.12 3.74
C LEU A 189 -3.50 -11.63 3.71
N HIS A 190 -2.57 -12.08 2.87
CA HIS A 190 -2.19 -13.49 2.79
C HIS A 190 -1.68 -14.02 4.14
N THR A 191 -0.79 -13.31 4.79
CA THR A 191 -0.27 -13.65 6.13
C THR A 191 -1.40 -13.72 7.15
N HIS A 192 -2.31 -12.74 7.16
CA HIS A 192 -3.45 -12.74 8.08
C HIS A 192 -4.36 -13.95 7.88
N LEU A 193 -4.66 -14.33 6.64
CA LEU A 193 -5.47 -15.50 6.32
C LEU A 193 -4.78 -16.81 6.74
N GLN A 194 -3.47 -16.91 6.58
CA GLN A 194 -2.69 -18.04 7.09
C GLN A 194 -2.80 -18.14 8.61
N PHE A 195 -2.75 -17.03 9.34
CA PHE A 195 -2.96 -17.03 10.80
C PHE A 195 -4.37 -17.49 11.18
N MET A 196 -5.40 -17.02 10.49
CA MET A 196 -6.78 -17.48 10.72
C MET A 196 -6.89 -19.01 10.53
N GLN A 197 -6.33 -19.56 9.46
CA GLN A 197 -6.35 -21.00 9.20
C GLN A 197 -5.62 -21.79 10.29
N VAL A 198 -4.47 -21.31 10.75
CA VAL A 198 -3.71 -21.91 11.85
C VAL A 198 -4.49 -21.85 13.16
N ALA A 199 -5.15 -20.73 13.48
CA ALA A 199 -5.95 -20.59 14.68
C ALA A 199 -7.14 -21.55 14.72
N MET A 200 -7.83 -21.75 13.58
CA MET A 200 -8.95 -22.69 13.47
C MET A 200 -8.55 -24.14 13.74
N ALA A 201 -7.32 -24.53 13.41
CA ALA A 201 -6.79 -25.86 13.61
C ALA A 201 -6.01 -26.03 14.92
N ALA A 202 -5.82 -24.96 15.70
CA ALA A 202 -4.99 -24.96 16.89
C ALA A 202 -5.71 -25.64 18.09
N PRO A 203 -4.96 -26.29 19.00
CA PRO A 203 -5.46 -26.65 20.33
C PRO A 203 -5.88 -25.41 21.13
N SER A 204 -6.48 -25.65 22.32
CA SER A 204 -6.80 -24.51 23.19
C SER A 204 -5.54 -23.72 23.61
N ARG A 205 -5.71 -22.42 23.83
CA ARG A 205 -4.62 -21.55 24.28
C ARG A 205 -3.93 -22.09 25.54
N ALA A 206 -4.69 -22.53 26.55
CA ALA A 206 -4.14 -23.07 27.77
C ALA A 206 -3.26 -24.31 27.53
N ALA A 207 -3.68 -25.21 26.64
CA ALA A 207 -2.89 -26.39 26.30
C ALA A 207 -1.58 -26.04 25.57
N LEU A 208 -1.58 -25.00 24.74
CA LEU A 208 -0.36 -24.52 24.08
C LEU A 208 0.58 -23.85 25.07
N GLU A 209 0.07 -23.02 25.96
CA GLU A 209 0.85 -22.36 27.01
C GLU A 209 1.52 -23.37 27.94
N GLU A 210 0.76 -24.37 28.46
CA GLU A 210 1.29 -25.46 29.29
C GLU A 210 2.37 -26.29 28.55
N SER A 211 2.14 -26.57 27.26
CA SER A 211 3.10 -27.34 26.46
C SER A 211 4.41 -26.54 26.23
N LEU A 212 4.32 -25.23 26.03
CA LEU A 212 5.49 -24.38 25.81
C LEU A 212 6.30 -24.12 27.11
N GLU A 213 5.71 -24.32 28.29
CA GLU A 213 6.45 -24.32 29.56
C GLU A 213 7.36 -25.55 29.70
N GLN A 214 6.99 -26.67 29.06
CA GLN A 214 7.74 -27.91 29.13
C GLN A 214 8.82 -28.03 28.05
N GLU A 215 8.50 -27.59 26.82
CA GLU A 215 9.39 -27.73 25.68
C GLU A 215 9.17 -26.60 24.69
N GLU A 216 10.27 -26.00 24.19
CA GLU A 216 10.25 -24.97 23.15
C GLU A 216 9.85 -25.59 21.80
N ASP A 217 8.75 -25.10 21.23
CA ASP A 217 8.24 -25.53 19.93
C ASP A 217 7.72 -24.35 19.11
N LEU A 218 8.42 -24.01 18.03
CA LEU A 218 8.10 -22.88 17.17
C LEU A 218 6.75 -23.04 16.46
N ALA A 219 6.32 -24.28 16.17
CA ALA A 219 5.01 -24.52 15.57
C ALA A 219 3.89 -24.22 16.58
N LYS A 220 4.06 -24.59 17.84
CA LYS A 220 3.12 -24.27 18.92
C LYS A 220 3.12 -22.77 19.24
N ARG A 221 4.29 -22.10 19.20
CA ARG A 221 4.34 -20.62 19.30
C ARG A 221 3.58 -19.96 18.18
N HIS A 222 3.70 -20.45 16.95
CA HIS A 222 2.91 -19.94 15.82
C HIS A 222 1.41 -20.11 16.04
N GLN A 223 0.97 -21.29 16.52
CA GLN A 223 -0.44 -21.54 16.86
C GLN A 223 -0.93 -20.59 17.97
N LEU A 224 -0.11 -20.38 19.00
CA LEU A 224 -0.42 -19.48 20.10
C LEU A 224 -0.50 -18.03 19.62
N ALA A 225 0.43 -17.58 18.75
CA ALA A 225 0.38 -16.26 18.13
C ALA A 225 -0.92 -16.07 17.33
N ALA A 226 -1.33 -17.09 16.58
CA ALA A 226 -2.57 -17.06 15.80
C ALA A 226 -3.81 -16.94 16.69
N LEU A 227 -3.88 -17.67 17.79
CA LEU A 227 -4.98 -17.53 18.75
C LEU A 227 -5.02 -16.15 19.42
N TYR A 228 -3.86 -15.64 19.83
CA TYR A 228 -3.80 -14.26 20.38
C TYR A 228 -4.25 -13.21 19.37
N LEU A 229 -3.91 -13.38 18.09
CA LEU A 229 -4.35 -12.47 17.03
C LEU A 229 -5.88 -12.49 16.85
N MET A 230 -6.51 -13.67 16.94
CA MET A 230 -7.97 -13.80 16.85
C MET A 230 -8.69 -13.20 18.05
N ASP A 231 -8.04 -13.15 19.21
CA ASP A 231 -8.55 -12.53 20.45
C ASP A 231 -8.22 -11.02 20.53
N ASP A 232 -7.75 -10.39 19.44
CA ASP A 232 -7.24 -9.00 19.40
C ASP A 232 -6.12 -8.71 20.41
N ASN A 233 -5.49 -9.75 20.96
CA ASN A 233 -4.33 -9.62 21.83
C ASN A 233 -3.06 -9.47 21.00
N TYR A 234 -2.92 -8.29 20.36
CA TYR A 234 -1.78 -7.99 19.48
C TYR A 234 -0.44 -8.05 20.20
N GLN A 235 -0.39 -7.71 21.50
CA GLN A 235 0.84 -7.79 22.27
C GLN A 235 1.26 -9.26 22.43
N GLY A 236 0.36 -10.13 22.87
CA GLY A 236 0.65 -11.56 23.01
C GLY A 236 1.08 -12.20 21.69
N ALA A 237 0.41 -11.85 20.57
CA ALA A 237 0.79 -12.33 19.27
C ALA A 237 2.21 -11.86 18.88
N LEU A 238 2.52 -10.59 19.08
CA LEU A 238 3.85 -10.02 18.79
C LEU A 238 4.96 -10.61 19.65
N ASP A 239 4.69 -10.95 20.92
CA ASP A 239 5.65 -11.63 21.78
C ASP A 239 6.01 -13.01 21.27
N GLN A 240 5.01 -13.82 20.85
CA GLN A 240 5.26 -15.15 20.28
C GLN A 240 6.02 -15.07 18.95
N LEU A 241 5.63 -14.15 18.06
CA LEU A 241 6.30 -13.96 16.77
C LEU A 241 7.74 -13.46 16.93
N PHE A 242 7.97 -12.60 17.90
CA PHE A 242 9.31 -12.13 18.22
C PHE A 242 10.19 -13.24 18.79
N ALA A 243 9.64 -14.13 19.64
CA ALA A 243 10.33 -15.31 20.14
C ALA A 243 10.71 -16.26 18.98
N ILE A 244 9.79 -16.50 18.03
CA ILE A 244 10.09 -17.28 16.82
C ILE A 244 11.27 -16.65 16.07
N LEU A 245 11.23 -15.34 15.79
CA LEU A 245 12.28 -14.64 15.07
C LEU A 245 13.65 -14.74 15.78
N GLN A 246 13.66 -14.69 17.11
CA GLN A 246 14.90 -14.78 17.90
C GLN A 246 15.48 -16.20 17.87
N THR A 247 14.64 -17.23 17.84
CA THR A 247 15.05 -18.64 17.86
C THR A 247 15.47 -19.13 16.47
N ASP A 248 14.65 -18.87 15.47
CA ASP A 248 14.93 -19.23 14.07
C ASP A 248 14.33 -18.20 13.13
N ARG A 249 15.22 -17.39 12.50
CA ARG A 249 14.80 -16.34 11.57
C ARG A 249 14.18 -16.87 10.28
N GLU A 250 14.57 -18.08 9.86
CA GLU A 250 14.12 -18.65 8.58
C GLU A 250 12.88 -19.56 8.77
N PHE A 251 12.42 -19.74 10.01
CA PHE A 251 11.27 -20.58 10.29
C PHE A 251 10.07 -20.20 9.41
N ARG A 252 9.60 -21.16 8.59
CA ARG A 252 8.46 -21.02 7.66
C ARG A 252 8.52 -19.74 6.83
N ASP A 253 9.62 -19.55 6.11
CA ASP A 253 9.85 -18.38 5.25
C ASP A 253 9.76 -17.05 6.01
N ASP A 254 10.55 -16.92 7.09
CA ASP A 254 10.64 -15.70 7.89
C ASP A 254 9.29 -15.30 8.54
N LEU A 255 8.53 -16.31 8.99
CA LEU A 255 7.21 -16.14 9.60
C LEU A 255 7.21 -15.12 10.74
N GLY A 256 8.23 -15.15 11.61
CA GLY A 256 8.33 -14.23 12.74
C GLY A 256 8.26 -12.77 12.29
N ARG A 257 9.11 -12.39 11.34
CA ARG A 257 9.13 -11.02 10.80
C ARG A 257 7.87 -10.69 9.98
N ARG A 258 7.45 -11.57 9.07
CA ARG A 258 6.26 -11.35 8.24
C ARG A 258 5.00 -11.18 9.10
N GLY A 259 4.84 -12.01 10.12
CA GLY A 259 3.71 -11.92 11.05
C GLY A 259 3.72 -10.62 11.84
N MET A 260 4.87 -10.18 12.35
CA MET A 260 4.99 -8.87 13.02
C MET A 260 4.62 -7.72 12.10
N LEU A 261 5.10 -7.72 10.85
CA LEU A 261 4.78 -6.67 9.87
C LEU A 261 3.28 -6.67 9.51
N ALA A 262 2.65 -7.82 9.38
CA ALA A 262 1.21 -7.92 9.13
C ALA A 262 0.39 -7.34 10.31
N ILE A 263 0.80 -7.57 11.55
CA ILE A 263 0.16 -6.97 12.72
C ILE A 263 0.38 -5.44 12.75
N PHE A 264 1.58 -4.94 12.42
CA PHE A 264 1.81 -3.50 12.32
C PHE A 264 0.89 -2.85 11.28
N HIS A 265 0.75 -3.47 10.12
CA HIS A 265 -0.16 -2.99 9.08
C HIS A 265 -1.63 -3.00 9.56
N LEU A 266 -2.08 -4.06 10.25
CA LEU A 266 -3.41 -4.14 10.84
C LEU A 266 -3.68 -3.00 11.82
N LEU A 267 -2.66 -2.59 12.59
CA LEU A 267 -2.68 -1.44 13.49
C LEU A 267 -2.40 -0.11 12.77
N ARG A 268 -2.51 -0.06 11.44
CA ARG A 268 -2.25 1.11 10.58
C ARG A 268 -0.88 1.74 10.80
N ASP A 269 0.10 0.92 11.16
CA ASP A 269 1.48 1.33 11.41
C ASP A 269 1.67 2.41 12.49
N GLN A 270 0.72 2.52 13.43
CA GLN A 270 0.66 3.57 14.46
C GLN A 270 0.56 2.99 15.88
N GLY A 271 0.86 3.84 16.85
CA GLY A 271 0.72 3.53 18.26
C GLY A 271 2.01 3.06 18.94
N ASP A 272 2.00 3.09 20.30
CA ASP A 272 3.16 2.78 21.13
C ASP A 272 3.58 1.31 20.99
N LEU A 273 2.62 0.40 20.84
CA LEU A 273 2.88 -1.02 20.63
C LEU A 273 3.69 -1.25 19.34
N VAL A 274 3.26 -0.67 18.22
CA VAL A 274 3.97 -0.75 16.94
C VAL A 274 5.36 -0.15 17.06
N THR A 275 5.49 1.03 17.66
CA THR A 275 6.77 1.71 17.85
C THR A 275 7.74 0.86 18.69
N HIS A 276 7.24 0.23 19.75
CA HIS A 276 8.04 -0.64 20.63
C HIS A 276 8.57 -1.87 19.87
N TYR A 277 7.69 -2.59 19.17
CA TYR A 277 8.09 -3.83 18.47
C TYR A 277 8.88 -3.56 17.20
N ARG A 278 8.71 -2.42 16.53
CA ARG A 278 9.62 -1.98 15.45
C ARG A 278 11.06 -1.81 15.91
N LYS A 279 11.26 -1.22 17.12
CA LYS A 279 12.61 -1.10 17.72
C LYS A 279 13.19 -2.48 18.06
N LYS A 280 12.38 -3.40 18.61
CA LYS A 280 12.80 -4.79 18.86
C LYS A 280 13.18 -5.49 17.56
N LEU A 281 12.33 -5.41 16.54
CA LEU A 281 12.55 -6.01 15.23
C LEU A 281 13.85 -5.50 14.58
N PHE A 282 14.04 -4.18 14.57
CA PHE A 282 15.25 -3.57 14.01
C PHE A 282 16.52 -4.10 14.69
N ARG A 283 16.53 -4.18 16.03
CA ARG A 283 17.68 -4.71 16.78
C ARG A 283 17.92 -6.21 16.55
N ALA A 284 16.87 -6.97 16.27
CA ALA A 284 17.00 -8.39 16.01
C ALA A 284 17.53 -8.69 14.60
N LEU A 285 17.35 -7.78 13.64
CA LEU A 285 17.78 -7.95 12.25
C LEU A 285 19.21 -7.43 11.99
N HIS A 286 19.73 -6.54 12.84
CA HIS A 286 21.04 -5.90 12.75
C HIS A 286 21.90 -6.21 13.95
#